data_a76133ae733d44255040f03a57ec3c31
#
_entry.id   a76133ae733d44255040f03a57ec3c31
#
_cell.length_a   1.000
_cell.length_b   1.000
_cell.length_c   1.000
_cell.angle_alpha   90.00
_cell.angle_beta   90.00
_cell.angle_gamma   90.00
#
_symmetry.space_group_name_H-M   'P 1'
#
loop_
_entity.id
_entity.type
_entity.pdbx_description
1 polymer ?
#
loop_
_entity_poly.entity_id
_entity_poly.type
_entity_poly.pdbx_seq_one_letter_code
_entity_poly.pdbx_strand_id
1 'polypeptide(L)'
;MLVINTITTDKVEMMHRFFYTAAAGVMLACMPAQGAEWLVDLEAAKDKARAEEKLVLVDFTGSDWCGWCIYLRSNILDTAAFQKYAADKFVLMEVDVPKNVNKIGAELHARNREITKRYGVSTFPTMLVLSPEGDVMGGFVGGRDAMEYVVEPLDKALDNYTKTTAARKLQGEARAHALMEVYNDQPDTLKQNFRTMRDEIAEFDPNNSTGIHTLIAETNRLEKLEQIAQSPDANYRPALKQFDAAYAEATDEFKAKIQRLRLTYLERVQHQLVMNIKTTDDVAELKNLMLIIADYSDARDAAAIKQEIETMFQDPQEVLKTLKKKQQAQ
;
A
#
# COMPACT_ATOMS: atom_id res chain seq x y z
N MET A 1 80.11 -46.91 -28.67
CA MET A 1 79.33 -46.11 -29.63
C MET A 1 78.07 -45.68 -28.86
N LEU A 2 78.09 -44.41 -28.36
CA LEU A 2 77.06 -43.82 -27.51
C LEU A 2 75.86 -43.40 -28.40
N VAL A 3 74.66 -43.75 -27.94
CA VAL A 3 73.43 -43.12 -28.43
C VAL A 3 72.85 -42.30 -27.29
N ILE A 4 72.99 -40.97 -27.40
CA ILE A 4 72.40 -39.98 -26.49
C ILE A 4 70.94 -39.73 -26.96
N ASN A 5 69.98 -40.10 -26.11
CA ASN A 5 68.56 -39.89 -26.33
C ASN A 5 68.22 -38.43 -26.06
N THR A 6 67.88 -37.66 -27.11
CA THR A 6 67.40 -36.31 -27.05
C THR A 6 65.98 -36.27 -26.48
N ILE A 7 65.87 -35.77 -25.26
CA ILE A 7 64.55 -35.42 -24.68
C ILE A 7 64.05 -34.16 -25.38
N THR A 8 63.06 -34.28 -26.21
CA THR A 8 62.52 -33.17 -26.96
C THR A 8 61.75 -32.19 -26.03
N THR A 9 61.96 -30.93 -26.25
CA THR A 9 61.42 -29.75 -25.60
C THR A 9 59.85 -29.74 -25.49
N ASP A 10 59.15 -30.56 -26.29
CA ASP A 10 57.70 -30.62 -26.29
C ASP A 10 57.02 -31.17 -25.00
N LYS A 11 57.74 -32.01 -24.25
CA LYS A 11 57.16 -32.52 -22.99
C LYS A 11 57.20 -31.50 -21.85
N VAL A 12 58.11 -30.56 -21.87
CA VAL A 12 58.25 -29.55 -20.84
C VAL A 12 57.19 -28.46 -21.07
N GLU A 13 56.91 -28.08 -22.34
CA GLU A 13 55.84 -27.10 -22.66
C GLU A 13 54.45 -27.67 -22.38
N MET A 14 54.21 -28.97 -22.61
CA MET A 14 52.92 -29.60 -22.29
C MET A 14 52.65 -29.68 -20.77
N MET A 15 53.67 -29.88 -19.94
CA MET A 15 53.54 -29.84 -18.49
C MET A 15 53.31 -28.42 -17.97
N HIS A 16 53.91 -27.38 -18.56
CA HIS A 16 53.63 -25.98 -18.18
C HIS A 16 52.21 -25.53 -18.53
N ARG A 17 51.66 -25.98 -19.66
CA ARG A 17 50.25 -25.67 -20.02
C ARG A 17 49.24 -26.34 -19.08
N PHE A 18 49.48 -27.53 -18.55
CA PHE A 18 48.61 -28.22 -17.59
C PHE A 18 48.61 -27.57 -16.19
N PHE A 19 49.68 -26.95 -15.76
CA PHE A 19 49.76 -26.28 -14.44
C PHE A 19 49.13 -24.88 -14.46
N TYR A 20 49.07 -24.19 -15.59
CA TYR A 20 48.42 -22.85 -15.69
C TYR A 20 46.90 -22.94 -15.86
N THR A 21 46.37 -24.03 -16.44
CA THR A 21 44.92 -24.22 -16.54
C THR A 21 44.28 -24.76 -15.25
N ALA A 22 45.02 -25.39 -14.37
CA ALA A 22 44.50 -25.84 -13.08
C ALA A 22 44.53 -24.74 -11.99
N ALA A 23 45.35 -23.68 -12.15
CA ALA A 23 45.43 -22.56 -11.20
C ALA A 23 44.38 -21.48 -11.45
N ALA A 24 43.74 -21.42 -12.65
CA ALA A 24 42.66 -20.46 -12.96
C ALA A 24 41.27 -20.92 -12.48
N GLY A 25 41.13 -22.14 -11.99
CA GLY A 25 39.84 -22.74 -11.60
C GLY A 25 39.48 -22.66 -10.11
N VAL A 26 40.31 -22.09 -9.26
CA VAL A 26 40.13 -22.15 -7.77
C VAL A 26 39.99 -20.76 -7.12
N MET A 27 39.88 -19.68 -7.89
CA MET A 27 39.61 -18.36 -7.31
C MET A 27 38.13 -17.91 -7.45
N LEU A 28 37.21 -18.87 -7.47
CA LEU A 28 35.78 -18.57 -7.42
C LEU A 28 35.16 -19.13 -6.13
N ALA A 29 35.65 -18.75 -4.97
CA ALA A 29 34.93 -19.01 -3.74
C ALA A 29 35.60 -18.30 -2.57
N CYS A 30 35.12 -17.17 -2.28
CA CYS A 30 34.91 -16.49 -1.01
C CYS A 30 34.83 -15.00 -1.25
N MET A 31 33.83 -14.57 -2.00
CA MET A 31 33.32 -13.23 -1.74
C MET A 31 32.58 -13.34 -0.40
N PRO A 32 32.95 -12.53 0.61
CA PRO A 32 32.10 -12.42 1.79
C PRO A 32 30.70 -12.05 1.25
N ALA A 33 29.69 -12.71 1.74
CA ALA A 33 28.31 -12.32 1.50
C ALA A 33 28.15 -10.90 2.03
N GLN A 34 28.42 -9.91 1.18
CA GLN A 34 28.04 -8.53 1.45
C GLN A 34 26.53 -8.58 1.55
N GLY A 35 25.98 -8.16 2.71
CA GLY A 35 24.55 -8.02 2.87
C GLY A 35 23.98 -7.30 1.63
N ALA A 36 22.85 -7.76 1.11
CA ALA A 36 22.30 -7.19 -0.11
C ALA A 36 22.12 -5.67 0.06
N GLU A 37 22.69 -4.91 -0.87
CA GLU A 37 22.65 -3.45 -0.88
C GLU A 37 21.20 -2.98 -1.12
N TRP A 38 20.71 -2.12 -0.23
CA TRP A 38 19.42 -1.46 -0.41
C TRP A 38 19.60 -0.20 -1.25
N LEU A 39 19.07 -0.22 -2.47
CA LEU A 39 19.07 0.93 -3.37
C LEU A 39 18.06 1.97 -2.90
N VAL A 40 18.28 3.23 -3.28
CA VAL A 40 17.39 4.35 -2.96
C VAL A 40 16.83 5.04 -4.22
N ASP A 41 17.18 4.53 -5.40
CA ASP A 41 16.72 5.05 -6.67
C ASP A 41 15.88 3.99 -7.40
N LEU A 42 14.63 4.35 -7.74
CA LEU A 42 13.66 3.42 -8.32
C LEU A 42 14.07 2.98 -9.73
N GLU A 43 14.56 3.89 -10.56
CA GLU A 43 14.93 3.54 -11.94
C GLU A 43 16.20 2.68 -11.95
N ALA A 44 17.18 3.01 -11.10
CA ALA A 44 18.35 2.15 -10.93
C ALA A 44 17.99 0.75 -10.41
N ALA A 45 17.03 0.65 -9.46
CA ALA A 45 16.57 -0.64 -8.97
C ALA A 45 15.86 -1.46 -10.05
N LYS A 46 15.03 -0.84 -10.88
CA LYS A 46 14.35 -1.48 -12.02
C LYS A 46 15.34 -1.94 -13.10
N ASP A 47 16.32 -1.10 -13.43
CA ASP A 47 17.35 -1.44 -14.43
C ASP A 47 18.19 -2.62 -13.95
N LYS A 48 18.60 -2.62 -12.67
CA LYS A 48 19.31 -3.73 -12.07
C LYS A 48 18.47 -5.01 -12.04
N ALA A 49 17.17 -4.90 -11.68
CA ALA A 49 16.24 -6.02 -11.66
C ALA A 49 16.08 -6.64 -13.06
N ARG A 50 15.98 -5.81 -14.09
CA ARG A 50 15.92 -6.25 -15.50
C ARG A 50 17.20 -6.97 -15.93
N ALA A 51 18.36 -6.43 -15.56
CA ALA A 51 19.66 -7.00 -15.91
C ALA A 51 19.93 -8.35 -15.20
N GLU A 52 19.41 -8.51 -13.98
CA GLU A 52 19.60 -9.70 -13.16
C GLU A 52 18.42 -10.70 -13.22
N GLU A 53 17.40 -10.42 -14.04
CA GLU A 53 16.15 -11.21 -14.14
C GLU A 53 15.45 -11.41 -12.79
N LYS A 54 15.46 -10.36 -11.95
CA LYS A 54 14.85 -10.33 -10.62
C LYS A 54 13.67 -9.36 -10.59
N LEU A 55 12.91 -9.40 -9.49
CA LEU A 55 11.93 -8.37 -9.16
C LEU A 55 12.54 -7.33 -8.21
N VAL A 56 11.87 -6.18 -8.06
CA VAL A 56 12.27 -5.17 -7.07
C VAL A 56 11.43 -5.36 -5.81
N LEU A 57 12.08 -5.52 -4.66
CA LEU A 57 11.41 -5.50 -3.36
C LEU A 57 11.61 -4.13 -2.73
N VAL A 58 10.53 -3.38 -2.58
CA VAL A 58 10.54 -2.02 -2.03
C VAL A 58 10.04 -2.02 -0.60
N ASP A 59 10.89 -1.55 0.32
CA ASP A 59 10.53 -1.27 1.72
C ASP A 59 10.14 0.22 1.86
N PHE A 60 8.85 0.48 2.03
CA PHE A 60 8.35 1.80 2.40
C PHE A 60 8.38 1.93 3.91
N THR A 61 9.26 2.80 4.40
CA THR A 61 9.61 2.88 5.81
C THR A 61 9.62 4.30 6.37
N GLY A 62 9.60 4.41 7.70
CA GLY A 62 9.78 5.65 8.45
C GLY A 62 10.81 5.42 9.54
N SER A 63 12.09 5.51 9.18
CA SER A 63 13.23 5.02 9.95
C SER A 63 13.48 5.70 11.29
N ASP A 64 12.82 6.81 11.60
CA ASP A 64 13.00 7.55 12.86
C ASP A 64 11.71 7.72 13.68
N TRP A 65 10.57 7.21 13.20
CA TRP A 65 9.28 7.36 13.86
C TRP A 65 8.39 6.12 13.86
N CYS A 66 8.62 5.17 12.91
CA CYS A 66 7.77 4.00 12.75
C CYS A 66 8.38 2.80 13.51
N GLY A 67 7.88 2.51 14.70
CA GLY A 67 8.41 1.42 15.54
C GLY A 67 8.38 0.05 14.86
N TRP A 68 7.28 -0.28 14.14
CA TRP A 68 7.19 -1.52 13.38
C TRP A 68 8.13 -1.59 12.18
N CYS A 69 8.46 -0.44 11.56
CA CYS A 69 9.45 -0.39 10.48
C CYS A 69 10.85 -0.71 11.01
N ILE A 70 11.22 -0.08 12.15
CA ILE A 70 12.50 -0.32 12.82
C ILE A 70 12.61 -1.79 13.25
N TYR A 71 11.54 -2.33 13.83
CA TYR A 71 11.50 -3.75 14.22
C TYR A 71 11.68 -4.68 13.02
N LEU A 72 10.90 -4.48 11.95
CA LEU A 72 10.95 -5.30 10.73
C LEU A 72 12.37 -5.29 10.13
N ARG A 73 12.97 -4.11 10.03
CA ARG A 73 14.33 -3.94 9.50
C ARG A 73 15.33 -4.74 10.34
N SER A 74 15.42 -4.46 11.65
CA SER A 74 16.47 -5.01 12.50
C SER A 74 16.31 -6.51 12.81
N ASN A 75 15.06 -7.02 12.88
CA ASN A 75 14.80 -8.38 13.32
C ASN A 75 14.51 -9.35 12.16
N ILE A 76 14.23 -8.85 10.96
CA ILE A 76 13.92 -9.70 9.81
C ILE A 76 14.76 -9.31 8.60
N LEU A 77 14.65 -8.09 8.07
CA LEU A 77 15.25 -7.74 6.79
C LEU A 77 16.79 -7.70 6.79
N ASP A 78 17.40 -7.33 7.92
CA ASP A 78 18.86 -7.32 8.08
C ASP A 78 19.44 -8.67 8.50
N THR A 79 18.59 -9.70 8.73
CA THR A 79 19.07 -11.03 9.10
C THR A 79 19.70 -11.77 7.91
N ALA A 80 20.72 -12.60 8.19
CA ALA A 80 21.33 -13.44 7.17
C ALA A 80 20.34 -14.39 6.49
N ALA A 81 19.30 -14.82 7.22
CA ALA A 81 18.24 -15.67 6.68
C ALA A 81 17.42 -14.96 5.59
N PHE A 82 16.97 -13.72 5.85
CA PHE A 82 16.26 -12.93 4.87
C PHE A 82 17.15 -12.53 3.69
N GLN A 83 18.38 -12.10 3.96
CA GLN A 83 19.35 -11.72 2.92
C GLN A 83 19.61 -12.88 1.95
N LYS A 84 19.77 -14.10 2.48
CA LYS A 84 19.92 -15.30 1.68
C LYS A 84 18.66 -15.63 0.87
N TYR A 85 17.47 -15.47 1.48
CA TYR A 85 16.18 -15.68 0.80
C TYR A 85 15.99 -14.71 -0.35
N ALA A 86 16.32 -13.44 -0.16
CA ALA A 86 16.08 -12.37 -1.13
C ALA A 86 17.12 -12.34 -2.28
N ALA A 87 18.33 -12.85 -2.04
CA ALA A 87 19.50 -12.66 -2.92
C ALA A 87 19.26 -13.06 -4.38
N ASP A 88 18.58 -14.19 -4.62
CA ASP A 88 18.34 -14.70 -5.98
C ASP A 88 17.00 -14.24 -6.58
N LYS A 89 16.16 -13.54 -5.80
CA LYS A 89 14.79 -13.19 -6.18
C LYS A 89 14.59 -11.71 -6.41
N PHE A 90 15.26 -10.87 -5.59
CA PHE A 90 14.95 -9.45 -5.49
C PHE A 90 16.18 -8.57 -5.57
N VAL A 91 16.02 -7.43 -6.22
CA VAL A 91 16.80 -6.22 -5.98
C VAL A 91 16.11 -5.46 -4.86
N LEU A 92 16.83 -5.16 -3.78
CA LEU A 92 16.29 -4.49 -2.61
C LEU A 92 16.32 -2.97 -2.79
N MET A 93 15.20 -2.31 -2.47
CA MET A 93 15.07 -0.85 -2.53
C MET A 93 14.38 -0.32 -1.27
N GLU A 94 14.92 0.78 -0.72
CA GLU A 94 14.34 1.48 0.42
C GLU A 94 13.72 2.81 0.00
N VAL A 95 12.50 3.07 0.47
CA VAL A 95 11.81 4.36 0.36
C VAL A 95 11.54 4.87 1.77
N ASP A 96 12.55 5.51 2.37
CA ASP A 96 12.44 6.09 3.71
C ASP A 96 11.79 7.49 3.67
N VAL A 97 10.84 7.74 4.56
CA VAL A 97 10.19 9.05 4.77
C VAL A 97 10.32 9.48 6.24
N PRO A 98 11.55 9.79 6.70
CA PRO A 98 11.79 10.15 8.08
C PRO A 98 11.14 11.50 8.42
N LYS A 99 10.79 11.72 9.72
CA LYS A 99 10.38 13.04 10.23
C LYS A 99 11.53 14.04 10.16
N ASN A 100 12.75 13.59 10.49
CA ASN A 100 13.95 14.39 10.33
C ASN A 100 14.47 14.31 8.88
N VAL A 101 14.04 15.27 8.05
CA VAL A 101 14.43 15.36 6.62
C VAL A 101 15.94 15.35 6.42
N ASN A 102 16.72 15.92 7.35
CA ASN A 102 18.19 15.95 7.24
C ASN A 102 18.84 14.58 7.30
N LYS A 103 18.13 13.54 7.76
CA LYS A 103 18.64 12.17 7.83
C LYS A 103 19.01 11.61 6.45
N ILE A 104 18.23 11.97 5.42
CA ILE A 104 18.43 11.50 4.05
C ILE A 104 18.61 12.66 3.04
N GLY A 105 18.46 13.91 3.49
CA GLY A 105 18.49 15.10 2.64
C GLY A 105 17.14 15.42 1.98
N ALA A 106 16.92 16.72 1.71
CA ALA A 106 15.62 17.22 1.24
C ALA A 106 15.22 16.66 -0.13
N GLU A 107 16.16 16.50 -1.04
CA GLU A 107 15.90 16.00 -2.40
C GLU A 107 15.43 14.54 -2.38
N LEU A 108 16.17 13.66 -1.68
CA LEU A 108 15.78 12.26 -1.55
C LEU A 108 14.44 12.11 -0.82
N HIS A 109 14.23 12.90 0.24
CA HIS A 109 12.96 12.90 0.97
C HIS A 109 11.77 13.30 0.09
N ALA A 110 11.92 14.35 -0.75
CA ALA A 110 10.88 14.76 -1.69
C ALA A 110 10.58 13.66 -2.73
N ARG A 111 11.61 13.06 -3.31
CA ARG A 111 11.50 11.94 -4.25
C ARG A 111 10.82 10.72 -3.60
N ASN A 112 11.19 10.35 -2.39
CA ASN A 112 10.58 9.23 -1.66
C ASN A 112 9.09 9.48 -1.37
N ARG A 113 8.69 10.71 -1.04
CA ARG A 113 7.28 11.08 -0.90
C ARG A 113 6.49 10.94 -2.20
N GLU A 114 7.08 11.31 -3.33
CA GLU A 114 6.45 11.13 -4.64
C GLU A 114 6.29 9.65 -5.00
N ILE A 115 7.31 8.82 -4.74
CA ILE A 115 7.24 7.37 -4.94
C ILE A 115 6.15 6.78 -4.04
N THR A 116 6.10 7.15 -2.76
CA THR A 116 5.07 6.74 -1.80
C THR A 116 3.66 7.07 -2.32
N LYS A 117 3.46 8.29 -2.84
CA LYS A 117 2.18 8.71 -3.44
C LYS A 117 1.86 7.94 -4.73
N ARG A 118 2.85 7.76 -5.62
CA ARG A 118 2.69 7.01 -6.89
C ARG A 118 2.17 5.61 -6.63
N TYR A 119 2.72 4.91 -5.66
CA TYR A 119 2.32 3.54 -5.33
C TYR A 119 1.14 3.48 -4.35
N GLY A 120 0.53 4.60 -3.95
CA GLY A 120 -0.64 4.65 -3.07
C GLY A 120 -0.36 4.15 -1.65
N VAL A 121 0.87 4.29 -1.17
CA VAL A 121 1.24 3.85 0.19
C VAL A 121 0.83 4.90 1.20
N SER A 122 -0.04 4.51 2.14
CA SER A 122 -0.56 5.37 3.21
C SER A 122 -0.27 4.84 4.62
N THR A 123 0.20 3.60 4.72
CA THR A 123 0.48 2.90 5.99
C THR A 123 1.92 2.38 5.99
N PHE A 124 2.58 2.38 7.15
CA PHE A 124 3.97 1.94 7.30
C PHE A 124 4.12 0.89 8.40
N PRO A 125 4.99 -0.11 8.21
CA PRO A 125 5.70 -0.42 6.96
C PRO A 125 4.76 -0.94 5.88
N THR A 126 5.13 -0.75 4.61
CA THR A 126 4.54 -1.44 3.46
C THR A 126 5.68 -2.01 2.62
N MET A 127 5.61 -3.30 2.32
CA MET A 127 6.52 -3.97 1.41
C MET A 127 5.80 -4.24 0.09
N LEU A 128 6.34 -3.75 -1.03
CA LEU A 128 5.82 -4.03 -2.37
C LEU A 128 6.85 -4.76 -3.22
N VAL A 129 6.40 -5.77 -3.94
CA VAL A 129 7.17 -6.42 -4.99
C VAL A 129 6.76 -5.83 -6.33
N LEU A 130 7.72 -5.27 -7.05
CA LEU A 130 7.50 -4.68 -8.36
C LEU A 130 8.15 -5.52 -9.46
N SER A 131 7.50 -5.57 -10.63
CA SER A 131 8.15 -6.04 -11.85
C SER A 131 9.29 -5.09 -12.27
N PRO A 132 10.18 -5.51 -13.18
CA PRO A 132 11.20 -4.61 -13.74
C PRO A 132 10.63 -3.37 -14.45
N GLU A 133 9.38 -3.41 -14.87
CA GLU A 133 8.65 -2.27 -15.46
C GLU A 133 8.10 -1.33 -14.39
N GLY A 134 7.97 -1.79 -13.14
CA GLY A 134 7.47 -1.03 -11.99
C GLY A 134 6.02 -1.33 -11.63
N ASP A 135 5.42 -2.38 -12.20
CA ASP A 135 4.07 -2.83 -11.84
C ASP A 135 4.07 -3.58 -10.51
N VAL A 136 3.08 -3.35 -9.67
CA VAL A 136 2.94 -4.06 -8.40
C VAL A 136 2.48 -5.49 -8.64
N MET A 137 3.24 -6.45 -8.09
CA MET A 137 2.95 -7.90 -8.20
C MET A 137 2.43 -8.47 -6.88
N GLY A 138 2.61 -7.79 -5.76
CA GLY A 138 2.20 -8.23 -4.43
C GLY A 138 2.96 -7.54 -3.32
N GLY A 139 2.88 -8.13 -2.12
CA GLY A 139 3.55 -7.61 -0.93
C GLY A 139 2.67 -7.69 0.31
N PHE A 140 2.92 -6.81 1.30
CA PHE A 140 2.09 -6.72 2.49
C PHE A 140 2.12 -5.32 3.11
N VAL A 141 1.10 -5.04 3.92
CA VAL A 141 0.96 -3.80 4.71
C VAL A 141 1.01 -4.14 6.19
N GLY A 142 1.70 -3.31 6.97
CA GLY A 142 1.82 -3.45 8.42
C GLY A 142 3.00 -4.30 8.87
N GLY A 143 3.32 -4.22 10.17
CA GLY A 143 4.43 -4.95 10.78
C GLY A 143 4.29 -6.46 10.70
N ARG A 144 5.42 -7.13 10.68
CA ARG A 144 5.53 -8.60 10.80
C ARG A 144 6.57 -8.93 11.86
N ASP A 145 6.32 -9.94 12.64
CA ASP A 145 7.15 -10.38 13.78
C ASP A 145 7.84 -11.73 13.54
N ALA A 146 7.55 -12.40 12.42
CA ALA A 146 8.22 -13.63 12.03
C ALA A 146 8.54 -13.66 10.54
N MET A 147 9.64 -14.35 10.19
CA MET A 147 10.15 -14.48 8.83
C MET A 147 9.11 -15.09 7.87
N GLU A 148 8.35 -16.08 8.32
CA GLU A 148 7.32 -16.75 7.54
C GLU A 148 6.23 -15.78 7.05
N TYR A 149 5.79 -14.83 7.90
CA TYR A 149 4.79 -13.82 7.55
C TYR A 149 5.32 -12.74 6.59
N VAL A 150 6.63 -12.69 6.38
CA VAL A 150 7.26 -11.88 5.34
C VAL A 150 7.43 -12.67 4.05
N VAL A 151 7.92 -13.90 4.13
CA VAL A 151 8.25 -14.72 2.96
C VAL A 151 7.01 -15.15 2.17
N GLU A 152 5.95 -15.57 2.86
CA GLU A 152 4.72 -16.06 2.21
C GLU A 152 4.12 -15.05 1.23
N PRO A 153 3.85 -13.77 1.58
CA PRO A 153 3.33 -12.79 0.63
C PRO A 153 4.34 -12.41 -0.47
N LEU A 154 5.65 -12.54 -0.22
CA LEU A 154 6.66 -12.28 -1.24
C LEU A 154 6.74 -13.42 -2.25
N ASP A 155 6.65 -14.68 -1.82
CA ASP A 155 6.60 -15.83 -2.73
C ASP A 155 5.29 -15.81 -3.55
N LYS A 156 4.16 -15.39 -2.96
CA LYS A 156 2.92 -15.14 -3.69
C LYS A 156 3.10 -14.07 -4.77
N ALA A 157 3.85 -13.01 -4.51
CA ALA A 157 4.12 -11.97 -5.50
C ALA A 157 4.97 -12.48 -6.69
N LEU A 158 5.89 -13.42 -6.46
CA LEU A 158 6.65 -14.10 -7.53
C LEU A 158 5.71 -14.93 -8.44
N ASP A 159 4.77 -15.67 -7.83
CA ASP A 159 3.75 -16.43 -8.56
C ASP A 159 2.83 -15.48 -9.36
N ASN A 160 2.40 -14.37 -8.76
CA ASN A 160 1.62 -13.34 -9.43
C ASN A 160 2.35 -12.74 -10.64
N TYR A 161 3.65 -12.51 -10.55
CA TYR A 161 4.46 -12.05 -11.69
C TYR A 161 4.42 -13.06 -12.83
N THR A 162 4.55 -14.35 -12.51
CA THR A 162 4.47 -15.42 -13.50
C THR A 162 3.09 -15.46 -14.17
N LYS A 163 2.01 -15.40 -13.38
CA LYS A 163 0.62 -15.36 -13.87
C LYS A 163 0.35 -14.13 -14.72
N THR A 164 0.79 -12.93 -14.26
CA THR A 164 0.63 -11.67 -14.99
C THR A 164 1.36 -11.70 -16.32
N THR A 165 2.59 -12.23 -16.34
CA THR A 165 3.37 -12.39 -17.58
C THR A 165 2.69 -13.35 -18.56
N ALA A 166 2.08 -14.42 -18.07
CA ALA A 166 1.29 -15.35 -18.90
C ALA A 166 0.01 -14.70 -19.43
N ALA A 167 -0.72 -13.97 -18.56
CA ALA A 167 -1.95 -13.26 -18.93
C ALA A 167 -1.69 -12.21 -20.01
N ARG A 168 -0.57 -11.48 -19.94
CA ARG A 168 -0.18 -10.46 -20.95
C ARG A 168 0.12 -11.02 -22.33
N LYS A 169 0.27 -12.34 -22.48
CA LYS A 169 0.37 -13.01 -23.81
C LYS A 169 -0.99 -13.26 -24.45
N LEU A 170 -2.07 -13.20 -23.67
CA LEU A 170 -3.45 -13.31 -24.15
C LEU A 170 -3.92 -12.01 -24.81
N GLN A 171 -5.03 -12.06 -25.54
CA GLN A 171 -5.64 -10.91 -26.22
C GLN A 171 -7.07 -10.67 -25.72
N GLY A 172 -7.54 -9.41 -25.81
CA GLY A 172 -8.91 -9.02 -25.51
C GLY A 172 -9.36 -9.45 -24.11
N GLU A 173 -10.63 -9.81 -23.98
CA GLU A 173 -11.25 -10.17 -22.70
C GLU A 173 -10.55 -11.34 -21.97
N ALA A 174 -9.95 -12.29 -22.70
CA ALA A 174 -9.20 -13.37 -22.07
C ALA A 174 -8.02 -12.84 -21.24
N ARG A 175 -7.33 -11.79 -21.71
CA ARG A 175 -6.29 -11.10 -20.94
C ARG A 175 -6.87 -10.43 -19.71
N ALA A 176 -7.98 -9.70 -19.90
CA ALA A 176 -8.66 -9.00 -18.79
C ALA A 176 -9.09 -9.98 -17.69
N HIS A 177 -9.71 -11.09 -18.03
CA HIS A 177 -10.12 -12.13 -17.07
C HIS A 177 -8.93 -12.72 -16.31
N ALA A 178 -7.85 -13.09 -17.02
CA ALA A 178 -6.67 -13.66 -16.39
C ALA A 178 -5.96 -12.67 -15.44
N LEU A 179 -5.92 -11.37 -15.79
CA LEU A 179 -5.39 -10.33 -14.89
C LEU A 179 -6.34 -10.07 -13.70
N MET A 180 -7.67 -10.15 -13.92
CA MET A 180 -8.66 -9.98 -12.86
C MET A 180 -8.57 -11.09 -11.81
N GLU A 181 -8.22 -12.32 -12.18
CA GLU A 181 -7.94 -13.40 -11.22
C GLU A 181 -6.78 -13.02 -10.29
N VAL A 182 -5.67 -12.50 -10.85
CA VAL A 182 -4.52 -12.04 -10.06
C VAL A 182 -4.90 -10.87 -9.15
N TYR A 183 -5.69 -9.91 -9.66
CA TYR A 183 -6.16 -8.76 -8.89
C TYR A 183 -7.07 -9.17 -7.73
N ASN A 184 -8.03 -10.07 -7.96
CA ASN A 184 -8.99 -10.53 -6.95
C ASN A 184 -8.32 -11.32 -5.83
N ASP A 185 -7.23 -12.03 -6.12
CA ASP A 185 -6.45 -12.80 -5.15
C ASP A 185 -5.60 -11.90 -4.21
N GLN A 186 -5.59 -10.58 -4.44
CA GLN A 186 -4.87 -9.65 -3.57
C GLN A 186 -5.67 -9.32 -2.31
N PRO A 187 -4.99 -9.16 -1.15
CA PRO A 187 -5.62 -8.62 0.05
C PRO A 187 -6.18 -7.21 -0.21
N ASP A 188 -7.34 -6.89 0.39
CA ASP A 188 -7.97 -5.58 0.23
C ASP A 188 -7.05 -4.42 0.61
N THR A 189 -6.17 -4.64 1.60
CA THR A 189 -5.16 -3.66 2.02
C THR A 189 -4.14 -3.31 0.94
N LEU A 190 -3.98 -4.15 -0.10
CA LEU A 190 -3.07 -3.93 -1.23
C LEU A 190 -3.76 -3.52 -2.51
N LYS A 191 -5.07 -3.72 -2.67
CA LYS A 191 -5.78 -3.46 -3.94
C LYS A 191 -5.58 -2.04 -4.46
N GLN A 192 -5.45 -1.05 -3.57
CA GLN A 192 -5.15 0.33 -3.95
C GLN A 192 -3.79 0.51 -4.63
N ASN A 193 -2.85 -0.41 -4.43
CA ASN A 193 -1.50 -0.37 -5.00
C ASN A 193 -1.45 -0.95 -6.42
N PHE A 194 -2.50 -1.69 -6.86
CA PHE A 194 -2.58 -2.35 -8.16
C PHE A 194 -3.24 -1.49 -9.25
N ARG A 195 -3.02 -0.17 -9.23
CA ARG A 195 -3.66 0.77 -10.18
C ARG A 195 -3.34 0.42 -11.63
N THR A 196 -2.07 0.18 -11.96
CA THR A 196 -1.63 -0.15 -13.33
C THR A 196 -2.32 -1.43 -13.83
N MET A 197 -2.40 -2.48 -13.02
CA MET A 197 -3.09 -3.72 -13.41
C MET A 197 -4.59 -3.49 -13.60
N ARG A 198 -5.22 -2.72 -12.71
CA ARG A 198 -6.63 -2.37 -12.80
C ARG A 198 -6.95 -1.60 -14.10
N ASP A 199 -6.10 -0.64 -14.45
CA ASP A 199 -6.26 0.16 -15.66
C ASP A 199 -6.01 -0.71 -16.92
N GLU A 200 -5.05 -1.64 -16.88
CA GLU A 200 -4.82 -2.64 -17.94
C GLU A 200 -6.02 -3.58 -18.11
N ILE A 201 -6.63 -4.06 -17.02
CA ILE A 201 -7.86 -4.89 -17.10
C ILE A 201 -8.96 -4.11 -17.81
N ALA A 202 -9.17 -2.84 -17.45
CA ALA A 202 -10.19 -2.00 -18.04
C ALA A 202 -9.97 -1.74 -19.55
N GLU A 203 -8.72 -1.59 -19.97
CA GLU A 203 -8.35 -1.44 -21.38
C GLU A 203 -8.74 -2.65 -22.21
N PHE A 204 -8.58 -3.87 -21.67
CA PHE A 204 -8.86 -5.13 -22.37
C PHE A 204 -10.29 -5.68 -22.13
N ASP A 205 -11.12 -4.97 -21.35
CA ASP A 205 -12.51 -5.35 -21.02
C ASP A 205 -13.54 -4.27 -21.40
N PRO A 206 -13.69 -3.90 -22.68
CA PRO A 206 -14.58 -2.83 -23.08
C PRO A 206 -16.06 -3.12 -22.77
N ASN A 207 -16.44 -4.38 -22.60
CA ASN A 207 -17.81 -4.79 -22.28
C ASN A 207 -18.08 -4.91 -20.78
N ASN A 208 -17.08 -4.62 -19.93
CA ASN A 208 -17.15 -4.78 -18.47
C ASN A 208 -17.52 -6.21 -18.00
N SER A 209 -17.06 -7.20 -18.73
CA SER A 209 -17.33 -8.62 -18.44
C SER A 209 -16.70 -9.07 -17.10
N THR A 210 -15.62 -8.42 -16.68
CA THR A 210 -14.97 -8.64 -15.38
C THR A 210 -15.58 -7.81 -14.25
N GLY A 211 -16.38 -6.80 -14.56
CA GLY A 211 -16.89 -5.83 -13.59
C GLY A 211 -15.91 -4.70 -13.22
N ILE A 212 -14.74 -4.63 -13.89
CA ILE A 212 -13.67 -3.70 -13.53
C ILE A 212 -14.08 -2.22 -13.66
N HIS A 213 -14.85 -1.86 -14.69
CA HIS A 213 -15.31 -0.47 -14.87
C HIS A 213 -16.24 -0.04 -13.74
N THR A 214 -17.11 -0.95 -13.28
CA THR A 214 -17.95 -0.72 -12.09
C THR A 214 -17.10 -0.50 -10.85
N LEU A 215 -16.11 -1.37 -10.61
CA LEU A 215 -15.18 -1.26 -9.48
C LEU A 215 -14.41 0.07 -9.51
N ILE A 216 -13.90 0.49 -10.67
CA ILE A 216 -13.19 1.77 -10.85
C ILE A 216 -14.12 2.96 -10.54
N ALA A 217 -15.36 2.94 -11.06
CA ALA A 217 -16.31 4.01 -10.82
C ALA A 217 -16.66 4.14 -9.33
N GLU A 218 -16.89 3.02 -8.65
CA GLU A 218 -17.19 2.99 -7.21
C GLU A 218 -16.00 3.44 -6.37
N THR A 219 -14.78 2.99 -6.70
CA THR A 219 -13.56 3.41 -6.01
C THR A 219 -13.34 4.92 -6.14
N ASN A 220 -13.46 5.47 -7.34
CA ASN A 220 -13.32 6.91 -7.58
C ASN A 220 -14.38 7.73 -6.84
N ARG A 221 -15.60 7.18 -6.74
CA ARG A 221 -16.70 7.80 -5.97
C ARG A 221 -16.39 7.81 -4.48
N LEU A 222 -15.88 6.70 -3.94
CA LEU A 222 -15.48 6.61 -2.54
C LEU A 222 -14.35 7.57 -2.21
N GLU A 223 -13.31 7.67 -3.04
CA GLU A 223 -12.20 8.62 -2.87
C GLU A 223 -12.68 10.09 -2.79
N LYS A 224 -13.68 10.47 -3.61
CA LYS A 224 -14.29 11.82 -3.52
C LYS A 224 -15.01 12.02 -2.19
N LEU A 225 -15.75 11.03 -1.71
CA LEU A 225 -16.43 11.10 -0.42
C LEU A 225 -15.44 11.16 0.75
N GLU A 226 -14.31 10.47 0.65
CA GLU A 226 -13.24 10.55 1.64
C GLU A 226 -12.63 11.95 1.73
N GLN A 227 -12.44 12.63 0.60
CA GLN A 227 -11.99 14.02 0.56
C GLN A 227 -12.99 14.95 1.25
N ILE A 228 -14.30 14.77 0.99
CA ILE A 228 -15.36 15.51 1.68
C ILE A 228 -15.30 15.25 3.19
N ALA A 229 -15.14 14.00 3.60
CA ALA A 229 -15.11 13.60 5.00
C ALA A 229 -13.89 14.15 5.77
N GLN A 230 -12.81 14.49 5.08
CA GLN A 230 -11.61 15.10 5.70
C GLN A 230 -11.81 16.57 6.08
N SER A 231 -12.74 17.28 5.41
CA SER A 231 -12.98 18.71 5.61
C SER A 231 -14.45 18.95 5.95
N PRO A 232 -14.91 18.59 7.16
CA PRO A 232 -16.30 18.77 7.55
C PRO A 232 -16.67 20.25 7.53
N ASP A 233 -17.87 20.58 7.00
CA ASP A 233 -18.46 21.90 6.97
C ASP A 233 -19.69 21.92 7.87
N ALA A 234 -19.90 23.03 8.62
CA ALA A 234 -21.12 23.25 9.39
C ALA A 234 -22.38 23.20 8.51
N ASN A 235 -22.29 23.62 7.23
CA ASN A 235 -23.30 23.41 6.22
C ASN A 235 -23.14 22.01 5.58
N TYR A 236 -23.42 20.97 6.31
CA TYR A 236 -23.22 19.57 5.91
C TYR A 236 -24.20 19.04 4.86
N ARG A 237 -25.34 19.71 4.63
CA ARG A 237 -26.42 19.21 3.76
C ARG A 237 -26.01 18.96 2.30
N PRO A 238 -25.20 19.81 1.64
CA PRO A 238 -24.68 19.51 0.31
C PRO A 238 -23.81 18.26 0.24
N ALA A 239 -22.95 18.04 1.25
CA ALA A 239 -22.14 16.86 1.37
C ALA A 239 -23.01 15.61 1.58
N LEU A 240 -23.99 15.70 2.48
CA LEU A 240 -24.93 14.60 2.76
C LEU A 240 -25.66 14.12 1.50
N LYS A 241 -26.13 15.06 0.65
CA LYS A 241 -26.73 14.70 -0.65
C LYS A 241 -25.77 13.92 -1.56
N GLN A 242 -24.47 14.19 -1.51
CA GLN A 242 -23.49 13.44 -2.30
C GLN A 242 -23.30 12.02 -1.74
N PHE A 243 -23.30 11.86 -0.40
CA PHE A 243 -23.28 10.53 0.23
C PHE A 243 -24.53 9.73 -0.12
N ASP A 244 -25.72 10.35 -0.08
CA ASP A 244 -26.98 9.68 -0.39
C ASP A 244 -27.06 9.24 -1.86
N ALA A 245 -26.65 10.12 -2.79
CA ALA A 245 -26.58 9.79 -4.20
C ALA A 245 -25.59 8.64 -4.47
N ALA A 246 -24.41 8.70 -3.87
CA ALA A 246 -23.42 7.65 -3.99
C ALA A 246 -23.90 6.30 -3.43
N TYR A 247 -24.59 6.33 -2.28
CA TYR A 247 -25.15 5.14 -1.65
C TYR A 247 -26.23 4.48 -2.51
N ALA A 248 -27.12 5.29 -3.13
CA ALA A 248 -28.21 4.79 -3.96
C ALA A 248 -27.71 4.00 -5.19
N GLU A 249 -26.57 4.40 -5.76
CA GLU A 249 -26.01 3.80 -6.97
C GLU A 249 -24.96 2.71 -6.70
N ALA A 250 -24.54 2.53 -5.44
CA ALA A 250 -23.44 1.63 -5.08
C ALA A 250 -23.89 0.16 -5.03
N THR A 251 -22.96 -0.76 -5.29
CA THR A 251 -23.11 -2.18 -4.96
C THR A 251 -23.14 -2.39 -3.44
N ASP A 252 -23.63 -3.53 -2.99
CA ASP A 252 -23.81 -3.79 -1.54
C ASP A 252 -22.48 -3.72 -0.78
N GLU A 253 -21.37 -4.13 -1.39
CA GLU A 253 -20.04 -4.00 -0.79
C GLU A 253 -19.67 -2.52 -0.53
N PHE A 254 -19.91 -1.65 -1.51
CA PHE A 254 -19.58 -0.23 -1.40
C PHE A 254 -20.59 0.54 -0.55
N LYS A 255 -21.84 0.13 -0.48
CA LYS A 255 -22.84 0.70 0.43
C LYS A 255 -22.36 0.70 1.88
N ALA A 256 -21.82 -0.41 2.35
CA ALA A 256 -21.29 -0.50 3.72
C ALA A 256 -20.12 0.48 3.97
N LYS A 257 -19.23 0.64 2.99
CA LYS A 257 -18.11 1.59 3.06
C LYS A 257 -18.60 3.04 3.08
N ILE A 258 -19.54 3.39 2.19
CA ILE A 258 -20.14 4.73 2.11
C ILE A 258 -20.90 5.07 3.40
N GLN A 259 -21.66 4.11 3.95
CA GLN A 259 -22.40 4.28 5.20
C GLN A 259 -21.47 4.63 6.37
N ARG A 260 -20.39 3.85 6.54
CA ARG A 260 -19.39 4.12 7.58
C ARG A 260 -18.75 5.50 7.42
N LEU A 261 -18.37 5.85 6.20
CA LEU A 261 -17.73 7.14 5.91
C LEU A 261 -18.69 8.31 6.15
N ARG A 262 -19.96 8.17 5.78
CA ARG A 262 -21.03 9.15 6.04
C ARG A 262 -21.21 9.39 7.55
N LEU A 263 -21.28 8.34 8.35
CA LEU A 263 -21.41 8.46 9.79
C LEU A 263 -20.18 9.17 10.39
N THR A 264 -18.97 8.78 10.00
CA THR A 264 -17.74 9.46 10.44
C THR A 264 -17.73 10.94 10.08
N TYR A 265 -18.20 11.30 8.89
CA TYR A 265 -18.34 12.70 8.47
C TYR A 265 -19.31 13.46 9.38
N LEU A 266 -20.52 12.91 9.61
CA LEU A 266 -21.56 13.54 10.42
C LEU A 266 -21.13 13.71 11.90
N GLU A 267 -20.41 12.73 12.46
CA GLU A 267 -19.82 12.83 13.81
C GLU A 267 -18.81 13.96 13.92
N ARG A 268 -17.98 14.18 12.88
CA ARG A 268 -17.05 15.32 12.84
C ARG A 268 -17.78 16.66 12.74
N VAL A 269 -18.85 16.74 11.93
CA VAL A 269 -19.70 17.93 11.84
C VAL A 269 -20.35 18.20 13.20
N GLN A 270 -20.88 17.16 13.87
CA GLN A 270 -21.45 17.27 15.22
C GLN A 270 -20.44 17.86 16.21
N HIS A 271 -19.21 17.34 16.20
CA HIS A 271 -18.15 17.87 17.05
C HIS A 271 -17.88 19.37 16.77
N GLN A 272 -17.79 19.76 15.50
CA GLN A 272 -17.62 21.16 15.12
C GLN A 272 -18.77 22.06 15.60
N LEU A 273 -20.04 21.62 15.42
CA LEU A 273 -21.20 22.37 15.89
C LEU A 273 -21.16 22.54 17.40
N VAL A 274 -20.87 21.49 18.15
CA VAL A 274 -20.73 21.55 19.63
C VAL A 274 -19.63 22.53 20.05
N MET A 275 -18.49 22.51 19.38
CA MET A 275 -17.35 23.41 19.72
C MET A 275 -17.62 24.88 19.37
N ASN A 276 -18.52 25.16 18.42
CA ASN A 276 -18.80 26.53 17.95
C ASN A 276 -20.18 27.06 18.37
N ILE A 277 -20.93 26.32 19.19
CA ILE A 277 -22.29 26.66 19.58
C ILE A 277 -22.38 27.98 20.35
N LYS A 278 -23.24 28.91 19.90
CA LYS A 278 -23.39 30.24 20.48
C LYS A 278 -24.84 30.62 20.78
N THR A 279 -25.78 30.09 19.99
CA THR A 279 -27.19 30.49 19.98
C THR A 279 -28.11 29.27 20.15
N THR A 280 -29.40 29.54 20.43
CA THR A 280 -30.45 28.47 20.41
C THR A 280 -30.68 27.91 19.00
N ASP A 281 -30.38 28.67 17.95
CA ASP A 281 -30.49 28.18 16.57
C ASP A 281 -29.39 27.14 16.30
N ASP A 282 -28.18 27.33 16.84
CA ASP A 282 -27.11 26.32 16.77
C ASP A 282 -27.51 25.03 17.53
N VAL A 283 -28.24 25.18 18.65
CA VAL A 283 -28.78 24.03 19.40
C VAL A 283 -29.83 23.27 18.58
N ALA A 284 -30.70 23.99 17.87
CA ALA A 284 -31.70 23.38 17.01
C ALA A 284 -31.04 22.65 15.83
N GLU A 285 -29.98 23.21 15.26
CA GLU A 285 -29.23 22.57 14.19
C GLU A 285 -28.49 21.32 14.68
N LEU A 286 -27.88 21.37 15.87
CA LEU A 286 -27.27 20.19 16.52
C LEU A 286 -28.30 19.06 16.73
N LYS A 287 -29.49 19.41 17.22
CA LYS A 287 -30.60 18.45 17.36
C LYS A 287 -30.96 17.78 16.03
N ASN A 288 -31.15 18.61 14.98
CA ASN A 288 -31.47 18.10 13.65
C ASN A 288 -30.37 17.13 13.13
N LEU A 289 -29.10 17.49 13.31
CA LEU A 289 -28.00 16.63 12.92
C LEU A 289 -27.99 15.31 13.68
N MET A 290 -28.24 15.32 14.99
CA MET A 290 -28.30 14.11 15.81
C MET A 290 -29.45 13.19 15.37
N LEU A 291 -30.61 13.74 15.00
CA LEU A 291 -31.72 12.97 14.45
C LEU A 291 -31.36 12.33 13.10
N ILE A 292 -30.64 13.04 12.25
CA ILE A 292 -30.11 12.52 10.97
C ILE A 292 -29.11 11.39 11.24
N ILE A 293 -28.18 11.54 12.18
CA ILE A 293 -27.22 10.49 12.54
C ILE A 293 -27.96 9.23 13.01
N ALA A 294 -29.03 9.39 13.83
CA ALA A 294 -29.85 8.28 14.27
C ALA A 294 -30.56 7.53 13.12
N ASP A 295 -30.95 8.25 12.04
CA ASP A 295 -31.53 7.62 10.84
C ASP A 295 -30.51 6.77 10.05
N TYR A 296 -29.25 7.13 10.09
CA TYR A 296 -28.17 6.41 9.37
C TYR A 296 -27.47 5.36 10.22
N SER A 297 -27.72 5.31 11.54
CA SER A 297 -27.17 4.27 12.40
C SER A 297 -27.98 2.97 12.24
N ASP A 298 -27.29 1.84 12.19
CA ASP A 298 -27.93 0.50 12.14
C ASP A 298 -28.56 0.08 13.48
N ALA A 299 -28.85 1.04 14.35
CA ALA A 299 -29.39 0.76 15.68
C ALA A 299 -30.81 0.18 15.58
N ARG A 300 -31.01 -1.02 16.14
CA ARG A 300 -32.31 -1.69 16.23
C ARG A 300 -33.37 -0.84 16.95
N ASP A 301 -32.93 0.19 17.67
CA ASP A 301 -33.76 1.10 18.46
C ASP A 301 -33.66 2.56 17.99
N ALA A 302 -33.52 2.82 16.68
CA ALA A 302 -33.45 4.17 16.14
C ALA A 302 -34.61 5.07 16.62
N ALA A 303 -35.80 4.52 16.78
CA ALA A 303 -36.96 5.24 17.33
C ALA A 303 -36.78 5.66 18.80
N ALA A 304 -36.21 4.78 19.64
CA ALA A 304 -35.92 5.09 21.04
C ALA A 304 -34.82 6.15 21.14
N ILE A 305 -33.75 6.06 20.33
CA ILE A 305 -32.68 7.06 20.24
C ILE A 305 -33.23 8.43 19.84
N LYS A 306 -34.12 8.49 18.85
CA LYS A 306 -34.77 9.74 18.44
C LYS A 306 -35.62 10.32 19.55
N GLN A 307 -36.37 9.51 20.26
CA GLN A 307 -37.15 9.96 21.40
C GLN A 307 -36.29 10.50 22.54
N GLU A 308 -35.16 9.88 22.79
CA GLU A 308 -34.18 10.36 23.76
C GLU A 308 -33.58 11.72 23.33
N ILE A 309 -33.21 11.89 22.05
CA ILE A 309 -32.75 13.15 21.48
C ILE A 309 -33.85 14.23 21.63
N GLU A 310 -35.10 13.93 21.29
CA GLU A 310 -36.23 14.85 21.44
C GLU A 310 -36.37 15.32 22.91
N THR A 311 -36.24 14.39 23.85
CA THR A 311 -36.31 14.67 25.29
C THR A 311 -35.15 15.54 25.76
N MET A 312 -33.92 15.24 25.30
CA MET A 312 -32.70 15.97 25.67
C MET A 312 -32.77 17.43 25.21
N PHE A 313 -33.37 17.71 24.08
CA PHE A 313 -33.47 19.03 23.47
C PHE A 313 -34.81 19.74 23.71
N GLN A 314 -35.58 19.36 24.73
CA GLN A 314 -36.87 20.00 25.06
C GLN A 314 -36.71 21.47 25.47
N ASP A 315 -35.63 21.83 26.18
CA ASP A 315 -35.28 23.21 26.53
C ASP A 315 -33.95 23.62 25.88
N PRO A 316 -33.98 24.27 24.70
CA PRO A 316 -32.77 24.73 24.00
C PRO A 316 -31.90 25.70 24.78
N GLN A 317 -32.47 26.49 25.70
CA GLN A 317 -31.72 27.43 26.53
C GLN A 317 -30.86 26.71 27.57
N GLU A 318 -31.42 25.68 28.22
CA GLU A 318 -30.68 24.89 29.22
C GLU A 318 -29.59 24.01 28.52
N VAL A 319 -29.89 23.48 27.34
CA VAL A 319 -28.88 22.78 26.53
C VAL A 319 -27.74 23.70 26.15
N LEU A 320 -28.03 24.93 25.68
CA LEU A 320 -27.03 25.91 25.33
C LEU A 320 -26.13 26.27 26.51
N LYS A 321 -26.71 26.50 27.67
CA LYS A 321 -26.00 26.80 28.92
C LYS A 321 -25.07 25.65 29.33
N THR A 322 -25.57 24.43 29.23
CA THR A 322 -24.80 23.20 29.56
C THR A 322 -23.61 23.01 28.62
N LEU A 323 -23.80 23.19 27.32
CA LEU A 323 -22.74 23.06 26.32
C LEU A 323 -21.69 24.14 26.46
N LYS A 324 -22.09 25.44 26.70
CA LYS A 324 -21.15 26.54 26.97
C LYS A 324 -20.30 26.31 28.22
N LYS A 325 -20.89 25.74 29.28
CA LYS A 325 -20.15 25.38 30.48
C LYS A 325 -19.10 24.31 30.22
N LYS A 326 -19.41 23.32 29.37
CA LYS A 326 -18.43 22.28 28.97
C LYS A 326 -17.31 22.83 28.10
N GLN A 327 -17.60 23.76 27.18
CA GLN A 327 -16.57 24.44 26.36
C GLN A 327 -15.57 25.25 27.20
N GLN A 328 -16.00 25.86 28.29
CA GLN A 328 -15.13 26.62 29.19
C GLN A 328 -14.25 25.73 30.09
N ALA A 329 -14.59 24.45 30.21
CA ALA A 329 -13.87 23.53 31.08
C ALA A 329 -12.80 22.69 30.35
N GLN A 330 -12.73 22.82 29.02
CA GLN A 330 -11.72 22.22 28.13
C GLN A 330 -10.64 23.25 27.77
#